data_74cd32d61c6307e81ed6b043f5919146
#
_entry.id   74cd32d61c6307e81ed6b043f5919146
#
_cell.length_a   1.000
_cell.length_b   1.000
_cell.length_c   1.000
_cell.angle_alpha   90.00
_cell.angle_beta   90.00
_cell.angle_gamma   90.00
#
_symmetry.space_group_name_H-M   'P 1'
#
loop_
_entity.id
_entity.type
_entity.pdbx_description
1 polymer ?
#
loop_
_entity_poly.entity_id
_entity_poly.type
_entity_poly.pdbx_seq_one_letter_code
_entity_poly.pdbx_strand_id
1 'polypeptide(L)'
;MSAAIISDNTELTQKVIDVLKTIYDPEIPVDICDLGLIYEVKVNADADVVVTMTLTSPSCPVAETLPPETEEKLRNIVGVKSAKIELTFEPPWEKDMMSEVAQLELGFM
;
A
#
# COMPACT_ATOMS: atom_id res chain seq x y z
N MET A 1 3.33 3.99 12.11
CA MET A 1 4.48 4.01 11.22
C MET A 1 4.04 4.36 9.81
N SER A 2 4.73 5.25 9.14
CA SER A 2 4.32 5.70 7.82
C SER A 2 5.27 5.16 6.75
N ALA A 3 4.76 5.00 5.53
CA ALA A 3 5.54 4.56 4.39
C ALA A 3 6.59 5.62 4.03
N ALA A 4 7.74 5.17 3.53
CA ALA A 4 8.73 6.06 2.95
C ALA A 4 8.20 6.55 1.60
N ILE A 5 8.26 7.85 1.35
CA ILE A 5 7.76 8.43 0.11
C ILE A 5 8.91 9.09 -0.63
N ILE A 6 9.17 8.61 -1.85
CA ILE A 6 10.17 9.16 -2.75
C ILE A 6 9.41 9.67 -3.96
N SER A 7 9.35 10.99 -4.12
CA SER A 7 8.47 11.57 -5.13
C SER A 7 9.12 12.71 -5.90
N ASP A 8 9.04 12.63 -7.22
CA ASP A 8 9.36 13.71 -8.14
C ASP A 8 8.09 14.39 -8.66
N ASN A 9 6.91 13.92 -8.21
CA ASN A 9 5.63 14.47 -8.60
C ASN A 9 4.65 14.35 -7.41
N THR A 10 4.60 15.42 -6.62
CA THR A 10 3.80 15.44 -5.39
C THR A 10 2.32 15.27 -5.64
N GLU A 11 1.79 15.88 -6.70
CA GLU A 11 0.37 15.78 -7.04
C GLU A 11 -0.02 14.34 -7.37
N LEU A 12 0.78 13.67 -8.20
CA LEU A 12 0.52 12.29 -8.57
C LEU A 12 0.70 11.36 -7.38
N THR A 13 1.70 11.63 -6.54
CA THR A 13 1.93 10.85 -5.32
C THR A 13 0.72 10.90 -4.40
N GLN A 14 0.10 12.07 -4.25
CA GLN A 14 -1.10 12.19 -3.44
C GLN A 14 -2.25 11.35 -3.99
N LYS A 15 -2.42 11.34 -5.31
CA LYS A 15 -3.44 10.50 -5.96
C LYS A 15 -3.18 9.01 -5.69
N VAL A 16 -1.93 8.59 -5.75
CA VAL A 16 -1.53 7.21 -5.46
C VAL A 16 -1.90 6.84 -4.02
N ILE A 17 -1.55 7.70 -3.06
CA ILE A 17 -1.85 7.46 -1.66
C ILE A 17 -3.37 7.39 -1.44
N ASP A 18 -4.13 8.29 -2.06
CA ASP A 18 -5.58 8.30 -1.93
C ASP A 18 -6.21 7.01 -2.44
N VAL A 19 -5.69 6.48 -3.55
CA VAL A 19 -6.16 5.20 -4.09
C VAL A 19 -5.79 4.04 -3.16
N LEU A 20 -4.55 4.04 -2.62
CA LEU A 20 -4.13 2.99 -1.70
C LEU A 20 -5.03 2.93 -0.46
N LYS A 21 -5.54 4.08 -0.02
CA LYS A 21 -6.47 4.15 1.11
C LYS A 21 -7.87 3.60 0.81
N THR A 22 -8.16 3.30 -0.44
CA THR A 22 -9.43 2.68 -0.83
C THR A 22 -9.34 1.16 -0.98
N ILE A 23 -8.14 0.61 -0.85
CA ILE A 23 -7.91 -0.82 -1.03
C ILE A 23 -7.86 -1.49 0.34
N TYR A 24 -8.74 -2.45 0.55
CA TYR A 24 -8.88 -3.15 1.83
C TYR A 24 -8.36 -4.56 1.73
N ASP A 25 -7.74 -5.04 2.81
CA ASP A 25 -7.44 -6.45 2.95
C ASP A 25 -8.77 -7.20 3.04
N PRO A 26 -8.98 -8.27 2.26
CA PRO A 26 -10.27 -8.96 2.25
C PRO A 26 -10.64 -9.60 3.59
N GLU A 27 -9.70 -9.82 4.47
CA GLU A 27 -9.94 -10.45 5.77
C GLU A 27 -10.04 -9.45 6.91
N ILE A 28 -9.61 -8.21 6.70
CA ILE A 28 -9.53 -7.19 7.75
C ILE A 28 -10.20 -5.91 7.24
N PRO A 29 -11.17 -5.34 7.96
CA PRO A 29 -11.94 -4.18 7.49
C PRO A 29 -11.16 -2.85 7.65
N VAL A 30 -9.91 -2.84 7.25
CA VAL A 30 -9.04 -1.66 7.30
C VAL A 30 -8.25 -1.61 6.00
N ASP A 31 -8.04 -0.40 5.47
CA ASP A 31 -7.30 -0.24 4.23
C ASP A 31 -5.81 -0.59 4.41
N ILE A 32 -5.16 -0.89 3.30
CA ILE A 32 -3.77 -1.37 3.32
C ILE A 32 -2.78 -0.32 3.81
N CYS A 33 -3.08 0.97 3.66
CA CYS A 33 -2.23 2.02 4.22
C CYS A 33 -2.28 2.04 5.74
N ASP A 34 -3.48 2.02 6.31
CA ASP A 34 -3.67 2.05 7.76
C ASP A 34 -3.20 0.75 8.42
N LEU A 35 -3.24 -0.36 7.69
CA LEU A 35 -2.67 -1.62 8.18
C LEU A 35 -1.15 -1.59 8.26
N GLY A 36 -0.49 -0.63 7.61
CA GLY A 36 0.96 -0.58 7.58
C GLY A 36 1.58 -1.55 6.58
N LEU A 37 0.82 -1.96 5.58
CA LEU A 37 1.31 -2.88 4.55
C LEU A 37 2.15 -2.18 3.48
N ILE A 38 2.05 -0.86 3.37
CA ILE A 38 2.80 -0.08 2.38
C ILE A 38 4.09 0.40 3.01
N TYR A 39 5.23 -0.08 2.49
CA TYR A 39 6.54 0.27 3.01
C TYR A 39 7.19 1.42 2.28
N GLU A 40 6.96 1.54 0.96
CA GLU A 40 7.54 2.60 0.17
C GLU A 40 6.63 2.96 -1.00
N VAL A 41 6.52 4.24 -1.29
CA VAL A 41 5.83 4.75 -2.48
C VAL A 41 6.84 5.58 -3.25
N LYS A 42 7.11 5.19 -4.49
CA LYS A 42 8.07 5.87 -5.35
C LYS A 42 7.36 6.31 -6.63
N VAL A 43 7.40 7.61 -6.91
CA VAL A 43 6.82 8.19 -8.13
C VAL A 43 7.91 9.04 -8.77
N ASN A 44 8.31 8.69 -10.00
CA ASN A 44 9.35 9.46 -10.68
C ASN A 44 8.75 10.55 -11.58
N ALA A 45 9.64 11.35 -12.18
CA ALA A 45 9.22 12.47 -13.03
C ALA A 45 8.47 12.01 -14.30
N ASP A 46 8.67 10.76 -14.70
CA ASP A 46 7.99 10.18 -15.88
C ASP A 46 6.63 9.57 -15.53
N ALA A 47 6.19 9.71 -14.29
CA ALA A 47 4.93 9.15 -13.79
C ALA A 47 4.94 7.62 -13.71
N ASP A 48 6.11 7.02 -13.53
CA ASP A 48 6.23 5.61 -13.21
C ASP A 48 6.10 5.45 -11.70
N VAL A 49 5.20 4.57 -11.28
CA VAL A 49 4.88 4.35 -9.87
C VAL A 49 5.38 2.97 -9.45
N VAL A 50 6.14 2.92 -8.36
CA VAL A 50 6.55 1.66 -7.74
C VAL A 50 6.15 1.71 -6.28
N VAL A 51 5.39 0.73 -5.83
CA VAL A 51 4.95 0.62 -4.45
C VAL A 51 5.50 -0.68 -3.87
N THR A 52 6.26 -0.55 -2.79
CA THR A 52 6.75 -1.71 -2.06
C THR A 52 5.80 -1.98 -0.91
N MET A 53 5.26 -3.18 -0.86
CA MET A 53 4.29 -3.55 0.16
C MET A 53 4.57 -4.95 0.71
N THR A 54 3.94 -5.24 1.83
CA THR A 54 3.97 -6.57 2.44
C THR A 54 2.55 -7.06 2.67
N LEU A 55 2.45 -8.24 3.26
CA LEU A 55 1.19 -8.85 3.68
C LEU A 55 1.29 -9.23 5.14
N THR A 56 0.14 -9.42 5.79
CA THR A 56 0.11 -9.79 7.22
C THR A 56 0.68 -11.19 7.48
N SER A 57 0.71 -12.03 6.45
CA SER A 57 1.28 -13.37 6.53
C SER A 57 1.80 -13.82 5.17
N PRO A 58 3.00 -14.41 5.08
CA PRO A 58 3.52 -14.92 3.82
C PRO A 58 2.74 -16.11 3.26
N SER A 59 1.97 -16.79 4.08
CA SER A 59 1.16 -17.93 3.65
C SER A 59 -0.29 -17.54 3.35
N CYS A 60 -0.61 -16.26 3.40
CA CYS A 60 -1.97 -15.77 3.12
C CYS A 60 -2.30 -15.92 1.65
N PRO A 61 -3.49 -16.49 1.28
CA PRO A 61 -3.91 -16.58 -0.13
C PRO A 61 -4.08 -15.21 -0.79
N VAL A 62 -4.17 -14.15 -0.02
CA VAL A 62 -4.23 -12.77 -0.50
C VAL A 62 -2.97 -12.40 -1.29
N ALA A 63 -1.86 -13.11 -1.08
CA ALA A 63 -0.62 -12.88 -1.83
C ALA A 63 -0.80 -13.04 -3.34
N GLU A 64 -1.81 -13.77 -3.77
CA GLU A 64 -2.08 -14.01 -5.19
C GLU A 64 -3.03 -12.95 -5.79
N THR A 65 -3.80 -12.26 -4.96
CA THR A 65 -4.85 -11.36 -5.44
C THR A 65 -4.62 -9.89 -5.10
N LEU A 66 -4.15 -9.58 -3.90
CA LEU A 66 -4.03 -8.20 -3.46
C LEU A 66 -2.98 -7.39 -4.23
N PRO A 67 -1.76 -7.87 -4.46
CA PRO A 67 -0.79 -7.10 -5.24
C PRO A 67 -1.24 -6.81 -6.68
N PRO A 68 -1.76 -7.78 -7.46
CA PRO A 68 -2.27 -7.49 -8.80
C PRO A 68 -3.44 -6.51 -8.81
N GLU A 69 -4.35 -6.62 -7.84
CA GLU A 69 -5.47 -5.70 -7.71
C GLU A 69 -4.99 -4.28 -7.43
N THR A 70 -4.04 -4.14 -6.53
CA THR A 70 -3.46 -2.85 -6.19
C THR A 70 -2.76 -2.24 -7.40
N GLU A 71 -1.97 -3.03 -8.11
CA GLU A 71 -1.26 -2.58 -9.30
C GLU A 71 -2.24 -2.06 -10.36
N GLU A 72 -3.31 -2.80 -10.61
CA GLU A 72 -4.32 -2.40 -11.59
C GLU A 72 -4.99 -1.09 -11.21
N LYS A 73 -5.36 -0.92 -9.95
CA LYS A 73 -5.98 0.31 -9.47
C LYS A 73 -5.05 1.51 -9.61
N LEU A 74 -3.76 1.32 -9.32
CA LEU A 74 -2.79 2.39 -9.48
C LEU A 74 -2.59 2.74 -10.96
N ARG A 75 -2.59 1.75 -11.83
CA ARG A 75 -2.41 1.94 -13.26
C ARG A 75 -3.56 2.74 -13.87
N ASN A 76 -4.76 2.64 -13.30
CA ASN A 76 -5.93 3.36 -13.78
C ASN A 76 -6.02 4.80 -13.30
N ILE A 77 -5.09 5.26 -12.48
CA ILE A 77 -5.04 6.66 -12.06
C ILE A 77 -4.66 7.54 -13.26
N VAL A 78 -5.43 8.59 -13.48
CA VAL A 78 -5.13 9.56 -14.54
C VAL A 78 -3.78 10.21 -14.26
N GLY A 79 -2.87 10.12 -15.23
CA GLY A 79 -1.52 10.64 -15.10
C GLY A 79 -0.45 9.62 -14.81
N VAL A 80 -0.83 8.40 -14.42
CA VAL A 80 0.13 7.31 -14.18
C VAL A 80 0.51 6.68 -15.51
N LYS A 81 1.80 6.63 -15.79
CA LYS A 81 2.33 6.00 -17.00
C LYS A 81 2.46 4.50 -16.81
N SER A 82 3.00 4.08 -15.67
CA SER A 82 3.13 2.68 -15.32
C SER A 82 3.02 2.51 -13.81
N ALA A 83 2.63 1.32 -13.37
CA ALA A 83 2.55 1.01 -11.96
C ALA A 83 3.08 -0.41 -11.72
N LYS A 84 3.85 -0.57 -10.66
CA LYS A 84 4.42 -1.85 -10.28
C LYS A 84 4.33 -2.02 -8.77
N ILE A 85 3.98 -3.21 -8.33
CA ILE A 85 3.99 -3.57 -6.92
C ILE A 85 5.16 -4.52 -6.68
N GLU A 86 5.99 -4.17 -5.70
CA GLU A 86 7.06 -5.03 -5.23
C GLU A 86 6.66 -5.59 -3.88
N LEU A 87 6.51 -6.91 -3.80
CA LEU A 87 6.13 -7.58 -2.58
C LEU A 87 7.39 -7.96 -1.80
N THR A 88 7.41 -7.62 -0.51
CA THR A 88 8.51 -7.98 0.38
C THR A 88 7.95 -8.46 1.71
N PHE A 89 8.71 -9.32 2.40
CA PHE A 89 8.38 -9.76 3.75
C PHE A 89 9.46 -9.34 4.75
N GLU A 90 10.28 -8.38 4.35
CA GLU A 90 11.31 -7.80 5.21
C GLU A 90 11.22 -6.27 5.22
N PRO A 91 11.10 -5.67 6.40
CA PRO A 91 10.92 -6.32 7.69
C PRO A 91 9.56 -7.01 7.78
N PRO A 92 9.40 -8.04 8.65
CA PRO A 92 8.11 -8.71 8.80
C PRO A 92 7.07 -7.75 9.38
N TRP A 93 5.84 -7.87 8.91
CA TRP A 93 4.75 -7.04 9.39
C TRP A 93 4.40 -7.37 10.84
N GLU A 94 4.15 -6.34 11.64
CA GLU A 94 3.75 -6.44 13.03
C GLU A 94 2.58 -5.51 13.31
N LYS A 95 1.81 -5.81 14.35
CA LYS A 95 0.60 -5.07 14.71
C LYS A 95 0.88 -3.59 15.01
N ASP A 96 2.03 -3.26 15.56
CA ASP A 96 2.40 -1.89 15.88
C ASP A 96 2.73 -1.06 14.65
N MET A 97 2.81 -1.68 13.47
CA MET A 97 2.94 -0.98 12.20
C MET A 97 1.63 -0.38 11.72
N MET A 98 0.51 -0.81 12.29
CA MET A 98 -0.80 -0.24 11.98
C MET A 98 -0.91 1.19 12.48
N SER A 99 -1.69 2.01 11.77
CA SER A 99 -2.02 3.33 12.25
C SER A 99 -2.83 3.24 13.55
N GLU A 100 -2.86 4.33 14.30
CA GLU A 100 -3.65 4.39 15.53
C GLU A 100 -5.12 4.11 15.25
N VAL A 101 -5.65 4.65 14.15
CA VAL A 101 -7.04 4.43 13.74
C VAL A 101 -7.30 2.94 13.48
N ALA A 102 -6.39 2.27 12.78
CA ALA A 102 -6.53 0.85 12.48
C ALA A 102 -6.51 0.01 13.76
N GLN A 103 -5.63 0.34 14.70
CA GLN A 103 -5.57 -0.37 15.98
C GLN A 103 -6.85 -0.22 16.78
N LEU A 104 -7.44 0.97 16.76
CA LEU A 104 -8.73 1.22 17.42
C LEU A 104 -9.86 0.42 16.77
N GLU A 105 -9.92 0.42 15.43
CA GLU A 105 -10.93 -0.30 14.67
C GLU A 105 -10.90 -1.81 14.96
N LEU A 106 -9.71 -2.36 15.14
CA LEU A 106 -9.54 -3.79 15.36
C LEU A 106 -9.51 -4.17 16.84
N GLY A 107 -9.62 -3.18 17.73
CA GLY A 107 -9.70 -3.46 19.16
C GLY A 107 -8.36 -3.78 19.82
N PHE A 108 -7.25 -3.33 19.24
CA PHE A 108 -5.90 -3.54 19.79
C PHE A 108 -5.46 -2.43 20.74
N MET A 109 -6.28 -1.41 20.89
CA MET A 109 -6.02 -0.31 21.83
C MET A 109 -7.15 -0.16 22.83
#